data_36edb2c87edca9f61b5af22a2e320408
#
_entry.id   36edb2c87edca9f61b5af22a2e320408
#
_cell.length_a   1.000
_cell.length_b   1.000
_cell.length_c   1.000
_cell.angle_alpha   90.00
_cell.angle_beta   90.00
_cell.angle_gamma   90.00
#
_symmetry.space_group_name_H-M   'P 1'
#
loop_
_entity.id
_entity.type
_entity.pdbx_description
1 polymer ?
#
loop_
_entity_poly.entity_id
_entity_poly.type
_entity_poly.pdbx_seq_one_letter_code
_entity_poly.pdbx_strand_id
1 'polypeptide(L)'
;MLTMGTALSQQVDANWQTYIMIAVYFLILIVIGFYGYKQATGNLSEYMLGGRSIGPYITALSAGASDMSGWMIMGLPGSVYSTGLSAMWITIGLTLGAYINYFVVAPRLRVYTELAGDAITLPDFFKNRLNDKNNVLKIISGLIIVVFFTLYTHSGFVSGGKLFESAFGLDYHFGLILVAFIVIFYTFFGGYLAVSITDFFQGVIMLIAMVMVPIVAMMNLNGWGTFHDVAAMKPTNLNLFKGLSFIGIISLFSWGLGYFGQPHIIVRFMSIKSHKMLPKARRLGISWMAVGLLGAVAVGLTGIAFVPAYHIKLEDPETLFIVMSQVLFHPLVGGFLLAAILAAIMSTISSQLLVTSSSLTEDFYKLIRGEEKAKTHQKEFVMIGRLSVLVVAIVAIAIAWNPNDTILNLVGNAWAGFGASFSPLVLFALYWKGLTRAGAVSEMVSGALVVIVWIAWIKPLAHINEIFGLYEIIPGFIVSVIVTYVVSKLTKKPGAFVETDLNKVRDIVREK
;
A
#
# COMPACT_ATOMS: atom_id res chain seq x y z
N MET A 1 40.43 4.56 -21.91
CA MET A 1 41.25 5.43 -21.05
C MET A 1 40.37 6.65 -20.74
N LEU A 2 39.52 6.57 -19.73
CA LEU A 2 38.70 7.69 -19.25
C LEU A 2 39.40 8.26 -18.04
N THR A 3 39.60 9.54 -18.08
CA THR A 3 40.37 10.37 -17.14
C THR A 3 39.84 10.21 -15.71
N MET A 4 40.77 9.89 -14.81
CA MET A 4 40.58 9.92 -13.37
C MET A 4 40.14 11.30 -12.88
N GLY A 5 39.18 11.30 -11.97
CA GLY A 5 39.15 12.26 -10.89
C GLY A 5 38.18 13.41 -11.02
N THR A 6 36.97 13.15 -10.68
CA THR A 6 36.15 13.98 -9.75
C THR A 6 35.07 13.06 -9.23
N ALA A 7 34.92 12.92 -7.90
CA ALA A 7 33.76 12.29 -7.32
C ALA A 7 32.54 13.02 -7.92
N LEU A 8 31.69 12.26 -8.66
CA LEU A 8 30.43 12.81 -9.16
C LEU A 8 29.62 13.24 -7.93
N SER A 9 29.56 14.55 -7.72
CA SER A 9 28.60 15.12 -6.78
C SER A 9 27.20 14.62 -7.18
N GLN A 10 26.32 14.38 -6.24
CA GLN A 10 25.02 13.73 -6.37
C GLN A 10 24.04 14.33 -7.41
N GLN A 11 24.38 15.41 -8.09
CA GLN A 11 23.56 16.01 -9.13
C GLN A 11 24.01 15.53 -10.50
N VAL A 12 23.38 14.47 -11.00
CA VAL A 12 23.29 14.25 -12.45
C VAL A 12 22.22 15.22 -12.94
N ASP A 13 22.65 16.33 -13.59
CA ASP A 13 21.72 17.31 -14.14
C ASP A 13 20.69 16.60 -15.03
N ALA A 14 19.42 16.72 -14.66
CA ALA A 14 18.34 16.11 -15.41
C ALA A 14 18.28 16.71 -16.82
N ASN A 15 18.48 15.89 -17.84
CA ASN A 15 18.43 16.31 -19.23
C ASN A 15 16.96 16.64 -19.63
N TRP A 16 16.76 17.56 -20.59
CA TRP A 16 15.43 17.93 -21.10
C TRP A 16 14.58 16.72 -21.53
N GLN A 17 15.22 15.66 -21.99
CA GLN A 17 14.58 14.41 -22.38
C GLN A 17 13.91 13.70 -21.17
N THR A 18 14.49 13.80 -19.99
CA THR A 18 13.92 13.28 -18.73
C THR A 18 12.64 14.05 -18.38
N TYR A 19 12.67 15.37 -18.48
CA TYR A 19 11.48 16.20 -18.23
C TYR A 19 10.33 15.91 -19.20
N ILE A 20 10.64 15.67 -20.48
CA ILE A 20 9.62 15.28 -21.47
C ILE A 20 8.95 13.97 -21.06
N MET A 21 9.70 12.94 -20.64
CA MET A 21 9.11 11.67 -20.24
C MET A 21 8.20 11.81 -19.01
N ILE A 22 8.59 12.61 -18.03
CA ILE A 22 7.75 12.92 -16.87
C ILE A 22 6.47 13.67 -17.29
N ALA A 23 6.60 14.67 -18.19
CA ALA A 23 5.45 15.43 -18.71
C ALA A 23 4.48 14.51 -19.48
N VAL A 24 5.00 13.62 -20.31
CA VAL A 24 4.19 12.62 -21.05
C VAL A 24 3.46 11.69 -20.07
N TYR A 25 4.14 11.22 -19.04
CA TYR A 25 3.52 10.38 -18.02
C TYR A 25 2.36 11.12 -17.33
N PHE A 26 2.56 12.36 -16.89
CA PHE A 26 1.50 13.15 -16.25
C PHE A 26 0.33 13.45 -17.21
N LEU A 27 0.62 13.72 -18.48
CA LEU A 27 -0.42 13.93 -19.49
C LEU A 27 -1.30 12.68 -19.66
N ILE A 28 -0.70 11.49 -19.69
CA ILE A 28 -1.43 10.21 -19.78
C ILE A 28 -2.36 10.06 -18.58
N LEU A 29 -1.90 10.33 -17.36
CA LEU A 29 -2.72 10.26 -16.16
C LEU A 29 -3.91 11.23 -16.17
N ILE A 30 -3.69 12.46 -16.62
CA ILE A 30 -4.75 13.48 -16.76
C ILE A 30 -5.80 13.00 -17.77
N VAL A 31 -5.39 12.46 -18.92
CA VAL A 31 -6.31 11.94 -19.94
C VAL A 31 -7.15 10.78 -19.40
N ILE A 32 -6.51 9.83 -18.67
CA ILE A 32 -7.24 8.73 -18.04
C ILE A 32 -8.20 9.25 -16.96
N GLY A 33 -7.78 10.25 -16.17
CA GLY A 33 -8.64 10.91 -15.19
C GLY A 33 -9.91 11.52 -15.82
N PHE A 34 -9.79 12.22 -16.94
CA PHE A 34 -10.95 12.74 -17.69
C PHE A 34 -11.83 11.65 -18.30
N TYR A 35 -11.23 10.56 -18.78
CA TYR A 35 -11.99 9.40 -19.27
C TYR A 35 -12.85 8.79 -18.14
N GLY A 36 -12.24 8.57 -16.98
CA GLY A 36 -12.96 8.07 -15.80
C GLY A 36 -14.05 9.03 -15.31
N TYR A 37 -13.81 10.34 -15.37
CA TYR A 37 -14.81 11.34 -15.01
C TYR A 37 -16.10 11.19 -15.82
N LYS A 38 -16.00 10.95 -17.12
CA LYS A 38 -17.18 10.76 -17.98
C LYS A 38 -17.99 9.50 -17.63
N GLN A 39 -17.35 8.50 -17.03
CA GLN A 39 -18.01 7.25 -16.65
C GLN A 39 -18.49 7.21 -15.18
N ALA A 40 -17.84 7.96 -14.29
CA ALA A 40 -18.08 7.91 -12.83
C ALA A 40 -19.12 8.94 -12.34
N THR A 41 -19.96 9.49 -13.20
CA THR A 41 -20.90 10.58 -12.83
C THR A 41 -22.24 10.10 -12.30
N GLY A 42 -22.52 8.79 -12.28
CA GLY A 42 -23.86 8.27 -12.05
C GLY A 42 -24.26 8.26 -10.58
N ASN A 43 -23.53 7.54 -9.75
CA ASN A 43 -23.90 7.31 -8.36
C ASN A 43 -22.68 7.05 -7.46
N LEU A 44 -22.93 7.05 -6.15
CA LEU A 44 -21.88 6.90 -5.13
C LEU A 44 -21.17 5.54 -5.22
N SER A 45 -21.89 4.46 -5.51
CA SER A 45 -21.29 3.12 -5.67
C SER A 45 -20.35 3.03 -6.88
N GLU A 46 -20.70 3.70 -7.98
CA GLU A 46 -19.79 3.79 -9.15
C GLU A 46 -18.54 4.60 -8.83
N TYR A 47 -18.70 5.74 -8.15
CA TYR A 47 -17.58 6.60 -7.77
C TYR A 47 -16.64 5.92 -6.77
N MET A 48 -17.17 5.16 -5.78
CA MET A 48 -16.39 4.60 -4.66
C MET A 48 -15.94 3.14 -4.86
N LEU A 49 -16.65 2.34 -5.68
CA LEU A 49 -16.38 0.90 -5.84
C LEU A 49 -16.42 0.44 -7.30
N GLY A 50 -16.65 1.34 -8.26
CA GLY A 50 -16.75 0.99 -9.69
C GLY A 50 -17.92 0.07 -10.01
N GLY A 51 -19.02 0.12 -9.24
CA GLY A 51 -20.23 -0.66 -9.45
C GLY A 51 -20.00 -2.19 -9.47
N ARG A 52 -18.95 -2.70 -8.82
CA ARG A 52 -18.54 -4.12 -8.82
C ARG A 52 -18.34 -4.70 -10.23
N SER A 53 -17.83 -3.90 -11.15
CA SER A 53 -17.70 -4.26 -12.57
C SER A 53 -16.27 -4.59 -13.01
N ILE A 54 -15.31 -4.54 -12.09
CA ILE A 54 -13.88 -4.63 -12.40
C ILE A 54 -13.48 -6.05 -12.84
N GLY A 55 -12.76 -6.14 -13.95
CA GLY A 55 -12.24 -7.40 -14.48
C GLY A 55 -11.00 -7.91 -13.73
N PRO A 56 -10.65 -9.20 -13.89
CA PRO A 56 -9.60 -9.85 -13.10
C PRO A 56 -8.19 -9.27 -13.31
N TYR A 57 -7.89 -8.77 -14.48
CA TYR A 57 -6.57 -8.18 -14.79
C TYR A 57 -6.37 -6.84 -14.09
N ILE A 58 -7.38 -5.95 -14.18
CA ILE A 58 -7.35 -4.66 -13.51
C ILE A 58 -7.36 -4.88 -11.99
N THR A 59 -8.21 -5.79 -11.47
CA THR A 59 -8.23 -6.13 -10.03
C THR A 59 -6.85 -6.59 -9.55
N ALA A 60 -6.17 -7.46 -10.31
CA ALA A 60 -4.87 -7.99 -9.92
C ALA A 60 -3.80 -6.91 -9.81
N LEU A 61 -3.63 -6.10 -10.86
CA LEU A 61 -2.60 -5.07 -10.90
C LEU A 61 -2.97 -3.87 -10.03
N SER A 62 -4.25 -3.49 -9.96
CA SER A 62 -4.68 -2.41 -9.06
C SER A 62 -4.50 -2.78 -7.59
N ALA A 63 -4.78 -4.04 -7.20
CA ALA A 63 -4.50 -4.50 -5.84
C ALA A 63 -2.99 -4.44 -5.51
N GLY A 64 -2.13 -4.85 -6.45
CA GLY A 64 -0.67 -4.76 -6.28
C GLY A 64 -0.14 -3.34 -6.33
N ALA A 65 -0.50 -2.57 -7.36
CA ALA A 65 0.00 -1.21 -7.54
C ALA A 65 -0.51 -0.22 -6.46
N SER A 66 -1.70 -0.46 -5.89
CA SER A 66 -2.19 0.36 -4.77
C SER A 66 -1.44 0.12 -3.46
N ASP A 67 -0.76 -0.99 -3.32
CA ASP A 67 0.04 -1.38 -2.17
C ASP A 67 1.52 -0.99 -2.36
N MET A 68 2.07 -1.28 -3.54
CA MET A 68 3.49 -1.12 -3.87
C MET A 68 3.82 0.35 -4.19
N SER A 69 3.98 1.17 -3.15
CA SER A 69 4.29 2.59 -3.23
C SER A 69 5.80 2.86 -3.39
N GLY A 70 6.23 4.06 -3.07
CA GLY A 70 7.65 4.43 -2.99
C GLY A 70 8.49 3.49 -2.12
N TRP A 71 7.88 2.82 -1.12
CA TRP A 71 8.59 1.85 -0.30
C TRP A 71 9.16 0.67 -1.12
N MET A 72 8.46 0.22 -2.16
CA MET A 72 8.93 -0.90 -2.99
C MET A 72 10.09 -0.49 -3.90
N ILE A 73 10.03 0.70 -4.51
CA ILE A 73 11.04 1.14 -5.50
C ILE A 73 12.22 1.85 -4.85
N MET A 74 12.00 2.52 -3.73
CA MET A 74 13.01 3.29 -3.00
C MET A 74 13.38 2.64 -1.66
N GLY A 75 12.41 2.41 -0.79
CA GLY A 75 12.62 1.94 0.57
C GLY A 75 13.22 0.53 0.66
N LEU A 76 12.65 -0.46 -0.05
CA LEU A 76 13.15 -1.83 -0.02
C LEU A 76 14.55 -1.97 -0.65
N PRO A 77 14.84 -1.41 -1.84
CA PRO A 77 16.21 -1.38 -2.36
C PRO A 77 17.21 -0.71 -1.42
N GLY A 78 16.84 0.42 -0.80
CA GLY A 78 17.65 1.11 0.18
C GLY A 78 17.94 0.27 1.43
N SER A 79 16.93 -0.44 1.92
CA SER A 79 17.07 -1.38 3.03
C SER A 79 18.01 -2.54 2.68
N VAL A 80 17.86 -3.15 1.49
CA VAL A 80 18.73 -4.22 1.01
C VAL A 80 20.17 -3.72 0.79
N TYR A 81 20.35 -2.52 0.25
CA TYR A 81 21.66 -1.89 0.11
C TYR A 81 22.36 -1.76 1.47
N SER A 82 21.63 -1.36 2.51
CA SER A 82 22.17 -1.14 3.85
C SER A 82 22.41 -2.42 4.65
N THR A 83 21.48 -3.40 4.55
CA THR A 83 21.47 -4.61 5.42
C THR A 83 21.76 -5.91 4.68
N GLY A 84 21.83 -5.88 3.34
CA GLY A 84 22.03 -7.06 2.50
C GLY A 84 20.75 -7.87 2.33
N LEU A 85 20.93 -9.14 1.95
CA LEU A 85 19.85 -10.08 1.61
C LEU A 85 18.87 -10.36 2.77
N SER A 86 19.26 -10.05 3.99
CA SER A 86 18.40 -10.25 5.17
C SER A 86 17.08 -9.46 5.10
N ALA A 87 17.04 -8.30 4.43
CA ALA A 87 15.80 -7.55 4.17
C ALA A 87 14.79 -8.33 3.30
N MET A 88 15.20 -9.39 2.61
CA MET A 88 14.30 -10.25 1.80
C MET A 88 13.19 -10.91 2.63
N TRP A 89 13.32 -11.00 3.96
CA TRP A 89 12.26 -11.51 4.83
C TRP A 89 10.97 -10.69 4.71
N ILE A 90 11.05 -9.37 4.45
CA ILE A 90 9.88 -8.53 4.12
C ILE A 90 9.20 -9.07 2.86
N THR A 91 9.97 -9.30 1.79
CA THR A 91 9.48 -9.81 0.51
C THR A 91 8.79 -11.17 0.65
N ILE A 92 9.40 -12.08 1.42
CA ILE A 92 8.85 -13.41 1.67
C ILE A 92 7.53 -13.30 2.45
N GLY A 93 7.52 -12.52 3.52
CA GLY A 93 6.33 -12.32 4.35
C GLY A 93 5.17 -11.69 3.57
N LEU A 94 5.43 -10.61 2.84
CA LEU A 94 4.43 -9.93 2.04
C LEU A 94 3.87 -10.83 0.93
N THR A 95 4.71 -11.52 0.17
CA THR A 95 4.26 -12.40 -0.92
C THR A 95 3.40 -13.54 -0.40
N LEU A 96 3.80 -14.15 0.72
CA LEU A 96 3.03 -15.23 1.36
C LEU A 96 1.70 -14.69 1.93
N GLY A 97 1.73 -13.54 2.60
CA GLY A 97 0.53 -12.89 3.15
C GLY A 97 -0.47 -12.56 2.06
N ALA A 98 -0.03 -11.93 0.96
CA ALA A 98 -0.88 -11.64 -0.19
C ALA A 98 -1.45 -12.91 -0.83
N TYR A 99 -0.64 -13.95 -0.98
CA TYR A 99 -1.09 -15.24 -1.54
C TYR A 99 -2.20 -15.86 -0.69
N ILE A 100 -2.01 -15.92 0.63
CA ILE A 100 -3.00 -16.45 1.58
C ILE A 100 -4.27 -15.56 1.55
N ASN A 101 -4.12 -14.24 1.49
CA ASN A 101 -5.23 -13.30 1.43
C ASN A 101 -6.18 -13.56 0.24
N TYR A 102 -5.64 -13.88 -0.93
CA TYR A 102 -6.44 -14.24 -2.10
C TYR A 102 -7.23 -15.55 -1.93
N PHE A 103 -6.83 -16.45 -1.03
CA PHE A 103 -7.58 -17.68 -0.74
C PHE A 103 -8.55 -17.50 0.41
N VAL A 104 -8.09 -16.83 1.46
CA VAL A 104 -8.81 -16.79 2.73
C VAL A 104 -9.80 -15.63 2.76
N VAL A 105 -9.41 -14.44 2.31
CA VAL A 105 -10.26 -13.25 2.41
C VAL A 105 -11.06 -13.01 1.14
N ALA A 106 -10.39 -12.95 0.00
CA ALA A 106 -10.97 -12.41 -1.22
C ALA A 106 -12.29 -13.06 -1.65
N PRO A 107 -12.44 -14.41 -1.74
CA PRO A 107 -13.68 -15.02 -2.20
C PRO A 107 -14.85 -14.76 -1.26
N ARG A 108 -14.61 -14.95 0.04
CA ARG A 108 -15.65 -14.77 1.06
C ARG A 108 -16.05 -13.31 1.21
N LEU A 109 -15.10 -12.39 1.19
CA LEU A 109 -15.37 -10.96 1.30
C LEU A 109 -16.21 -10.47 0.11
N ARG A 110 -15.84 -10.89 -1.13
CA ARG A 110 -16.60 -10.54 -2.34
C ARG A 110 -18.07 -10.94 -2.24
N VAL A 111 -18.33 -12.18 -1.84
CA VAL A 111 -19.69 -12.72 -1.72
C VAL A 111 -20.41 -12.11 -0.51
N TYR A 112 -19.73 -12.02 0.64
CA TYR A 112 -20.39 -11.59 1.87
C TYR A 112 -20.76 -10.11 1.85
N THR A 113 -19.92 -9.23 1.28
CA THR A 113 -20.26 -7.80 1.18
C THR A 113 -21.49 -7.55 0.32
N GLU A 114 -21.73 -8.37 -0.70
CA GLU A 114 -22.95 -8.32 -1.51
C GLU A 114 -24.17 -8.79 -0.72
N LEU A 115 -24.07 -9.94 -0.03
CA LEU A 115 -25.14 -10.47 0.81
C LEU A 115 -25.47 -9.58 2.03
N ALA A 116 -24.46 -8.91 2.57
CA ALA A 116 -24.60 -8.01 3.72
C ALA A 116 -25.05 -6.60 3.30
N GLY A 117 -26.11 -6.51 2.51
CA GLY A 117 -26.75 -5.26 2.11
C GLY A 117 -25.97 -4.47 1.05
N ASP A 118 -25.22 -5.16 0.19
CA ASP A 118 -24.39 -4.57 -0.86
C ASP A 118 -23.41 -3.48 -0.32
N ALA A 119 -22.72 -3.81 0.79
CA ALA A 119 -21.82 -2.90 1.47
C ALA A 119 -20.70 -2.43 0.53
N ILE A 120 -20.56 -1.11 0.37
CA ILE A 120 -19.54 -0.51 -0.51
C ILE A 120 -18.25 -0.14 0.22
N THR A 121 -18.27 -0.08 1.55
CA THR A 121 -17.09 0.13 2.40
C THR A 121 -16.92 -1.02 3.40
N LEU A 122 -15.73 -1.18 3.95
CA LEU A 122 -15.49 -2.14 5.05
C LEU A 122 -16.25 -1.76 6.33
N PRO A 123 -16.28 -0.49 6.76
CA PRO A 123 -17.11 -0.07 7.88
C PRO A 123 -18.57 -0.45 7.73
N ASP A 124 -19.13 -0.26 6.54
CA ASP A 124 -20.52 -0.65 6.24
C ASP A 124 -20.72 -2.16 6.27
N PHE A 125 -19.76 -2.93 5.76
CA PHE A 125 -19.75 -4.38 5.89
C PHE A 125 -19.77 -4.85 7.35
N PHE A 126 -18.92 -4.30 8.22
CA PHE A 126 -18.89 -4.68 9.64
C PHE A 126 -20.19 -4.34 10.36
N LYS A 127 -20.75 -3.14 10.08
CA LYS A 127 -22.07 -2.73 10.60
C LYS A 127 -23.14 -3.75 10.22
N ASN A 128 -23.26 -4.07 8.93
CA ASN A 128 -24.31 -4.95 8.41
C ASN A 128 -24.11 -6.39 8.89
N ARG A 129 -22.87 -6.90 8.87
CA ARG A 129 -22.48 -8.23 9.34
C ARG A 129 -22.84 -8.48 10.80
N LEU A 130 -22.79 -7.47 11.66
CA LEU A 130 -23.05 -7.57 13.10
C LEU A 130 -24.36 -6.90 13.52
N ASN A 131 -25.17 -6.44 12.56
CA ASN A 131 -26.44 -5.74 12.79
C ASN A 131 -26.30 -4.60 13.81
N ASP A 132 -25.28 -3.77 13.62
CA ASP A 132 -25.00 -2.63 14.50
C ASP A 132 -25.95 -1.46 14.22
N LYS A 133 -27.04 -1.39 14.96
CA LYS A 133 -28.06 -0.35 14.83
C LYS A 133 -27.56 1.03 15.25
N ASN A 134 -26.55 1.10 16.07
CA ASN A 134 -26.01 2.36 16.62
C ASN A 134 -24.84 2.94 15.79
N ASN A 135 -24.45 2.29 14.71
CA ASN A 135 -23.36 2.68 13.82
C ASN A 135 -21.98 2.82 14.50
N VAL A 136 -21.78 2.23 15.69
CA VAL A 136 -20.53 2.33 16.45
C VAL A 136 -19.35 1.71 15.68
N LEU A 137 -19.60 0.54 15.06
CA LEU A 137 -18.57 -0.11 14.21
C LEU A 137 -18.20 0.78 13.03
N LYS A 138 -19.21 1.38 12.40
CA LYS A 138 -19.03 2.26 11.24
C LYS A 138 -18.19 3.50 11.60
N ILE A 139 -18.46 4.11 12.74
CA ILE A 139 -17.74 5.30 13.23
C ILE A 139 -16.29 4.95 13.59
N ILE A 140 -16.07 3.89 14.38
CA ILE A 140 -14.72 3.54 14.87
C ILE A 140 -13.83 3.08 13.71
N SER A 141 -14.34 2.19 12.84
CA SER A 141 -13.57 1.74 11.68
C SER A 141 -13.29 2.87 10.70
N GLY A 142 -14.26 3.75 10.46
CA GLY A 142 -14.06 4.95 9.65
C GLY A 142 -12.98 5.88 10.22
N LEU A 143 -12.99 6.12 11.53
CA LEU A 143 -11.97 6.94 12.20
C LEU A 143 -10.57 6.33 12.03
N ILE A 144 -10.42 5.03 12.24
CA ILE A 144 -9.15 4.32 12.07
C ILE A 144 -8.67 4.44 10.62
N ILE A 145 -9.57 4.29 9.64
CA ILE A 145 -9.26 4.46 8.22
C ILE A 145 -8.73 5.87 7.95
N VAL A 146 -9.42 6.90 8.43
CA VAL A 146 -9.02 8.29 8.21
C VAL A 146 -7.63 8.56 8.81
N VAL A 147 -7.39 8.14 10.05
CA VAL A 147 -6.12 8.36 10.74
C VAL A 147 -4.96 7.66 10.03
N PHE A 148 -5.03 6.35 9.88
CA PHE A 148 -3.89 5.59 9.34
C PHE A 148 -3.66 5.81 7.84
N PHE A 149 -4.69 6.07 7.04
CA PHE A 149 -4.46 6.45 5.64
C PHE A 149 -3.92 7.86 5.48
N THR A 150 -4.27 8.80 6.33
CA THR A 150 -3.62 10.11 6.32
C THR A 150 -2.13 9.97 6.61
N LEU A 151 -1.76 9.14 7.61
CA LEU A 151 -0.37 8.81 7.91
C LEU A 151 0.31 8.02 6.78
N TYR A 152 -0.39 7.13 6.08
CA TYR A 152 0.21 6.40 4.96
C TYR A 152 0.36 7.31 3.73
N THR A 153 -0.64 8.13 3.42
CA THR A 153 -0.60 9.07 2.30
C THR A 153 0.55 10.07 2.42
N HIS A 154 0.84 10.55 3.65
CA HIS A 154 1.97 11.44 3.86
C HIS A 154 3.31 10.80 3.45
N SER A 155 3.53 9.50 3.68
CA SER A 155 4.76 8.80 3.26
C SER A 155 4.94 8.80 1.74
N GLY A 156 3.83 8.74 1.00
CA GLY A 156 3.84 8.89 -0.46
C GLY A 156 4.26 10.31 -0.90
N PHE A 157 3.77 11.35 -0.23
CA PHE A 157 4.20 12.72 -0.51
C PHE A 157 5.67 12.95 -0.15
N VAL A 158 6.17 12.37 0.95
CA VAL A 158 7.61 12.36 1.29
C VAL A 158 8.42 11.70 0.17
N SER A 159 7.96 10.55 -0.35
CA SER A 159 8.63 9.88 -1.47
C SER A 159 8.68 10.76 -2.72
N GLY A 160 7.60 11.49 -3.01
CA GLY A 160 7.53 12.44 -4.12
C GLY A 160 8.51 13.60 -3.97
N GLY A 161 8.58 14.21 -2.78
CA GLY A 161 9.53 15.27 -2.46
C GLY A 161 10.98 14.80 -2.64
N LYS A 162 11.35 13.68 -2.03
CA LYS A 162 12.69 13.06 -2.17
C LYS A 162 13.05 12.74 -3.64
N LEU A 163 12.06 12.28 -4.44
CA LEU A 163 12.29 12.00 -5.85
C LEU A 163 12.70 13.27 -6.60
N PHE A 164 11.93 14.35 -6.48
CA PHE A 164 12.23 15.59 -7.20
C PHE A 164 13.50 16.28 -6.71
N GLU A 165 13.78 16.23 -5.42
CA GLU A 165 15.03 16.73 -4.85
C GLU A 165 16.23 15.94 -5.36
N SER A 166 16.21 14.61 -5.29
CA SER A 166 17.34 13.76 -5.69
C SER A 166 17.53 13.67 -7.21
N ALA A 167 16.45 13.58 -7.99
CA ALA A 167 16.53 13.38 -9.43
C ALA A 167 16.76 14.68 -10.21
N PHE A 168 16.26 15.81 -9.72
CA PHE A 168 16.22 17.08 -10.47
C PHE A 168 16.89 18.25 -9.74
N GLY A 169 17.37 18.04 -8.51
CA GLY A 169 17.94 19.13 -7.70
C GLY A 169 16.92 20.22 -7.33
N LEU A 170 15.63 19.91 -7.41
CA LEU A 170 14.55 20.83 -7.08
C LEU A 170 14.30 20.85 -5.57
N ASP A 171 13.68 21.92 -5.10
CA ASP A 171 13.26 21.98 -3.69
C ASP A 171 12.29 20.84 -3.34
N TYR A 172 12.50 20.22 -2.18
CA TYR A 172 11.69 19.12 -1.67
C TYR A 172 10.19 19.45 -1.65
N HIS A 173 9.83 20.66 -1.17
CA HIS A 173 8.43 21.08 -1.04
C HIS A 173 7.79 21.31 -2.41
N PHE A 174 8.57 21.78 -3.41
CA PHE A 174 8.08 21.88 -4.78
C PHE A 174 7.69 20.49 -5.31
N GLY A 175 8.55 19.48 -5.17
CA GLY A 175 8.28 18.11 -5.60
C GLY A 175 7.07 17.51 -4.90
N LEU A 176 6.97 17.70 -3.58
CA LEU A 176 5.84 17.28 -2.75
C LEU A 176 4.53 17.87 -3.26
N ILE A 177 4.46 19.18 -3.47
CA ILE A 177 3.25 19.90 -3.93
C ILE A 177 2.89 19.49 -5.37
N LEU A 178 3.86 19.31 -6.25
CA LEU A 178 3.63 18.90 -7.64
C LEU A 178 2.97 17.52 -7.70
N VAL A 179 3.52 16.54 -6.98
CA VAL A 179 2.95 15.19 -6.90
C VAL A 179 1.55 15.24 -6.30
N ALA A 180 1.37 15.98 -5.20
CA ALA A 180 0.07 16.14 -4.55
C ALA A 180 -0.97 16.73 -5.52
N PHE A 181 -0.63 17.80 -6.21
CA PHE A 181 -1.54 18.47 -7.17
C PHE A 181 -2.04 17.49 -8.24
N ILE A 182 -1.14 16.73 -8.86
CA ILE A 182 -1.49 15.83 -9.94
C ILE A 182 -2.33 14.64 -9.43
N VAL A 183 -1.94 14.05 -8.30
CA VAL A 183 -2.71 12.94 -7.70
C VAL A 183 -4.11 13.39 -7.32
N ILE A 184 -4.22 14.51 -6.63
CA ILE A 184 -5.51 15.07 -6.24
C ILE A 184 -6.35 15.32 -7.48
N PHE A 185 -5.78 15.91 -8.52
CA PHE A 185 -6.49 16.26 -9.74
C PHE A 185 -7.19 15.04 -10.37
N TYR A 186 -6.44 13.99 -10.70
CA TYR A 186 -7.07 12.85 -11.38
C TYR A 186 -7.93 11.98 -10.44
N THR A 187 -7.64 11.95 -9.13
CA THR A 187 -8.45 11.22 -8.15
C THR A 187 -9.79 11.93 -7.90
N PHE A 188 -9.76 13.25 -7.77
CA PHE A 188 -10.94 14.08 -7.57
C PHE A 188 -11.96 13.93 -8.70
N PHE A 189 -11.50 13.91 -9.95
CA PHE A 189 -12.37 13.79 -11.11
C PHE A 189 -12.73 12.34 -11.44
N GLY A 190 -11.77 11.43 -11.37
CA GLY A 190 -11.87 10.10 -11.96
C GLY A 190 -12.58 9.03 -11.12
N GLY A 191 -12.57 9.11 -9.80
CA GLY A 191 -13.13 8.09 -8.90
C GLY A 191 -12.46 6.73 -9.04
N TYR A 192 -13.12 5.68 -8.52
CA TYR A 192 -12.55 4.33 -8.39
C TYR A 192 -12.17 3.66 -9.72
N LEU A 193 -12.99 3.84 -10.76
CA LEU A 193 -12.72 3.24 -12.07
C LEU A 193 -11.45 3.81 -12.70
N ALA A 194 -11.31 5.15 -12.67
CA ALA A 194 -10.10 5.80 -13.19
C ALA A 194 -8.86 5.39 -12.40
N VAL A 195 -8.93 5.40 -11.07
CA VAL A 195 -7.84 4.95 -10.20
C VAL A 195 -7.46 3.51 -10.54
N SER A 196 -8.42 2.60 -10.67
CA SER A 196 -8.13 1.20 -10.99
C SER A 196 -7.51 1.00 -12.38
N ILE A 197 -7.88 1.81 -13.36
CA ILE A 197 -7.29 1.78 -14.71
C ILE A 197 -5.88 2.38 -14.68
N THR A 198 -5.67 3.51 -14.01
CA THR A 198 -4.32 4.08 -13.86
C THR A 198 -3.40 3.11 -13.13
N ASP A 199 -3.86 2.49 -12.05
CA ASP A 199 -3.10 1.47 -11.30
C ASP A 199 -2.64 0.31 -12.20
N PHE A 200 -3.49 -0.12 -13.15
CA PHE A 200 -3.12 -1.17 -14.10
C PHE A 200 -1.91 -0.76 -14.95
N PHE A 201 -1.94 0.43 -15.57
CA PHE A 201 -0.82 0.93 -16.37
C PHE A 201 0.41 1.22 -15.52
N GLN A 202 0.23 1.80 -14.36
CA GLN A 202 1.29 2.08 -13.40
C GLN A 202 1.96 0.79 -12.94
N GLY A 203 1.18 -0.26 -12.64
CA GLY A 203 1.72 -1.57 -12.29
C GLY A 203 2.57 -2.20 -13.40
N VAL A 204 2.19 -2.03 -14.67
CA VAL A 204 3.01 -2.49 -15.81
C VAL A 204 4.35 -1.74 -15.88
N ILE A 205 4.31 -0.41 -15.74
CA ILE A 205 5.51 0.44 -15.77
C ILE A 205 6.45 0.07 -14.61
N MET A 206 5.91 -0.10 -13.41
CA MET A 206 6.68 -0.51 -12.23
C MET A 206 7.38 -1.84 -12.43
N LEU A 207 6.69 -2.85 -12.97
CA LEU A 207 7.27 -4.17 -13.20
C LEU A 207 8.44 -4.10 -14.18
N ILE A 208 8.28 -3.38 -15.29
CA ILE A 208 9.33 -3.19 -16.29
C ILE A 208 10.57 -2.54 -15.63
N ALA A 209 10.36 -1.50 -14.83
CA ALA A 209 11.44 -0.78 -14.16
C ALA A 209 12.19 -1.68 -13.15
N MET A 210 11.44 -2.42 -12.32
CA MET A 210 12.03 -3.32 -11.32
C MET A 210 12.84 -4.47 -11.92
N VAL A 211 12.48 -4.94 -13.10
CA VAL A 211 13.24 -5.99 -13.81
C VAL A 211 14.42 -5.41 -14.59
N MET A 212 14.24 -4.26 -15.23
CA MET A 212 15.24 -3.70 -16.14
C MET A 212 16.46 -3.13 -15.40
N VAL A 213 16.26 -2.41 -14.31
CA VAL A 213 17.36 -1.74 -13.59
C VAL A 213 18.42 -2.73 -13.08
N PRO A 214 18.09 -3.78 -12.33
CA PRO A 214 19.11 -4.70 -11.84
C PRO A 214 19.77 -5.51 -12.97
N ILE A 215 19.06 -5.84 -14.04
CA ILE A 215 19.66 -6.55 -15.20
C ILE A 215 20.70 -5.66 -15.86
N VAL A 216 20.38 -4.41 -16.17
CA VAL A 216 21.31 -3.48 -16.80
C VAL A 216 22.48 -3.15 -15.86
N ALA A 217 22.23 -3.03 -14.56
CA ALA A 217 23.30 -2.88 -13.58
C ALA A 217 24.28 -4.04 -13.61
N MET A 218 23.80 -5.28 -13.59
CA MET A 218 24.64 -6.48 -13.71
C MET A 218 25.43 -6.51 -15.03
N MET A 219 24.82 -6.14 -16.15
CA MET A 219 25.49 -6.12 -17.46
C MET A 219 26.63 -5.07 -17.51
N ASN A 220 26.51 -3.97 -16.79
CA ASN A 220 27.53 -2.91 -16.72
C ASN A 220 28.58 -3.14 -15.61
N LEU A 221 28.37 -4.13 -14.75
CA LEU A 221 29.32 -4.58 -13.75
C LEU A 221 30.01 -5.88 -14.22
N ASN A 222 29.98 -6.92 -13.43
CA ASN A 222 30.63 -8.22 -13.69
C ASN A 222 29.62 -9.34 -14.05
N GLY A 223 28.47 -9.01 -14.63
CA GLY A 223 27.40 -9.95 -14.90
C GLY A 223 26.99 -10.71 -13.64
N TRP A 224 26.90 -12.03 -13.70
CA TRP A 224 26.61 -12.87 -12.52
C TRP A 224 27.73 -12.83 -11.45
N GLY A 225 28.97 -12.47 -11.84
CA GLY A 225 30.08 -12.26 -10.92
C GLY A 225 29.86 -11.11 -9.94
N THR A 226 28.93 -10.18 -10.23
CA THR A 226 28.54 -9.10 -9.33
C THR A 226 28.13 -9.62 -7.95
N PHE A 227 27.45 -10.75 -7.87
CA PHE A 227 27.07 -11.32 -6.57
C PHE A 227 28.30 -11.87 -5.80
N HIS A 228 29.31 -12.36 -6.51
CA HIS A 228 30.58 -12.73 -5.89
C HIS A 228 31.30 -11.48 -5.34
N ASP A 229 31.29 -10.39 -6.09
CA ASP A 229 31.89 -9.12 -5.66
C ASP A 229 31.16 -8.56 -4.42
N VAL A 230 29.83 -8.61 -4.39
CA VAL A 230 29.00 -8.23 -3.24
C VAL A 230 29.31 -9.09 -1.99
N ALA A 231 29.52 -10.40 -2.18
CA ALA A 231 29.91 -11.29 -1.09
C ALA A 231 31.35 -11.02 -0.59
N ALA A 232 32.26 -10.66 -1.50
CA ALA A 232 33.65 -10.32 -1.16
C ALA A 232 33.75 -9.02 -0.34
N MET A 233 32.89 -8.03 -0.62
CA MET A 233 32.82 -6.79 0.16
C MET A 233 32.40 -7.04 1.61
N LYS A 234 31.38 -7.86 1.84
CA LYS A 234 30.92 -8.27 3.16
C LYS A 234 30.17 -9.62 3.03
N PRO A 235 30.68 -10.72 3.62
CA PRO A 235 30.06 -12.05 3.49
C PRO A 235 28.60 -12.13 4.00
N THR A 236 28.17 -11.17 4.84
CA THR A 236 26.80 -11.10 5.32
C THR A 236 25.82 -10.59 4.26
N ASN A 237 26.28 -9.88 3.21
CA ASN A 237 25.43 -9.25 2.22
C ASN A 237 24.54 -10.26 1.45
N LEU A 238 25.01 -11.49 1.24
CA LEU A 238 24.25 -12.55 0.56
C LEU A 238 23.68 -13.61 1.52
N ASN A 239 23.65 -13.34 2.82
CA ASN A 239 23.15 -14.29 3.82
C ASN A 239 21.80 -13.83 4.39
N LEU A 240 20.76 -14.68 4.24
CA LEU A 240 19.40 -14.40 4.70
C LEU A 240 19.28 -14.28 6.22
N PHE A 241 20.18 -14.92 6.98
CA PHE A 241 20.06 -15.07 8.43
C PHE A 241 21.10 -14.24 9.19
N LYS A 242 22.28 -13.99 8.60
CA LYS A 242 23.33 -13.23 9.25
C LYS A 242 22.97 -11.76 9.42
N GLY A 243 23.23 -11.24 10.61
CA GLY A 243 22.94 -9.84 10.95
C GLY A 243 21.53 -9.61 11.48
N LEU A 244 20.70 -10.66 11.53
CA LEU A 244 19.38 -10.62 12.16
C LEU A 244 19.30 -11.61 13.30
N SER A 245 18.65 -11.19 14.38
CA SER A 245 18.15 -12.10 15.41
C SER A 245 16.85 -12.79 14.95
N PHE A 246 16.41 -13.78 15.72
CA PHE A 246 15.11 -14.41 15.52
C PHE A 246 13.97 -13.37 15.57
N ILE A 247 14.06 -12.40 16.48
CA ILE A 247 13.10 -11.30 16.62
C ILE A 247 13.10 -10.42 15.36
N GLY A 248 14.26 -10.11 14.82
CA GLY A 248 14.40 -9.37 13.56
C GLY A 248 13.76 -10.09 12.38
N ILE A 249 13.99 -11.41 12.24
CA ILE A 249 13.39 -12.23 11.17
C ILE A 249 11.86 -12.23 11.29
N ILE A 250 11.32 -12.50 12.47
CA ILE A 250 9.86 -12.50 12.68
C ILE A 250 9.27 -11.12 12.40
N SER A 251 9.95 -10.05 12.81
CA SER A 251 9.50 -8.68 12.55
C SER A 251 9.37 -8.39 11.06
N LEU A 252 10.38 -8.70 10.26
CA LEU A 252 10.34 -8.50 8.82
C LEU A 252 9.31 -9.42 8.13
N PHE A 253 9.23 -10.68 8.53
CA PHE A 253 8.28 -11.64 7.97
C PHE A 253 6.82 -11.28 8.28
N SER A 254 6.55 -10.69 9.44
CA SER A 254 5.21 -10.37 9.92
C SER A 254 4.49 -9.26 9.12
N TRP A 255 5.19 -8.55 8.23
CA TRP A 255 4.55 -7.63 7.28
C TRP A 255 3.40 -8.30 6.51
N GLY A 256 3.50 -9.60 6.25
CA GLY A 256 2.45 -10.39 5.60
C GLY A 256 1.11 -10.41 6.35
N LEU A 257 1.11 -10.23 7.67
CA LEU A 257 -0.12 -10.19 8.48
C LEU A 257 -1.02 -9.00 8.13
N GLY A 258 -0.44 -7.92 7.65
CA GLY A 258 -1.17 -6.72 7.26
C GLY A 258 -2.14 -6.94 6.11
N TYR A 259 -1.87 -7.86 5.18
CA TYR A 259 -2.68 -8.06 3.97
C TYR A 259 -4.15 -8.37 4.24
N PHE A 260 -4.44 -9.05 5.34
CA PHE A 260 -5.82 -9.43 5.66
C PHE A 260 -6.72 -8.25 6.03
N GLY A 261 -6.11 -7.11 6.41
CA GLY A 261 -6.82 -5.94 6.92
C GLY A 261 -6.56 -4.62 6.19
N GLN A 262 -5.81 -4.59 5.09
CA GLN A 262 -5.53 -3.35 4.35
C GLN A 262 -6.74 -2.92 3.51
N PRO A 263 -7.46 -1.86 3.88
CA PRO A 263 -8.72 -1.50 3.22
C PRO A 263 -8.56 -1.21 1.73
N HIS A 264 -7.48 -0.51 1.33
CA HIS A 264 -7.21 -0.16 -0.07
C HIS A 264 -6.91 -1.39 -0.95
N ILE A 265 -6.41 -2.49 -0.39
CA ILE A 265 -6.18 -3.74 -1.12
C ILE A 265 -7.46 -4.56 -1.20
N ILE A 266 -8.10 -4.82 -0.04
CA ILE A 266 -9.24 -5.75 0.02
C ILE A 266 -10.51 -5.18 -0.62
N VAL A 267 -10.62 -3.84 -0.77
CA VAL A 267 -11.70 -3.22 -1.54
C VAL A 267 -11.65 -3.64 -3.02
N ARG A 268 -10.48 -3.97 -3.57
CA ARG A 268 -10.35 -4.50 -4.94
C ARG A 268 -11.03 -5.87 -5.07
N PHE A 269 -11.01 -6.68 -4.03
CA PHE A 269 -11.76 -7.93 -4.00
C PHE A 269 -13.28 -7.71 -3.93
N MET A 270 -13.72 -6.65 -3.24
CA MET A 270 -15.12 -6.26 -3.22
C MET A 270 -15.63 -5.78 -4.60
N SER A 271 -14.76 -5.13 -5.37
CA SER A 271 -15.09 -4.51 -6.67
C SER A 271 -15.04 -5.47 -7.86
N ILE A 272 -14.42 -6.66 -7.74
CA ILE A 272 -14.33 -7.61 -8.84
C ILE A 272 -15.74 -8.11 -9.26
N LYS A 273 -15.95 -8.25 -10.57
CA LYS A 273 -17.24 -8.63 -11.14
C LYS A 273 -17.79 -9.94 -10.56
N SER A 274 -16.96 -10.94 -10.33
CA SER A 274 -17.35 -12.23 -9.78
C SER A 274 -16.22 -12.86 -8.97
N HIS A 275 -16.56 -13.53 -7.85
CA HIS A 275 -15.60 -14.32 -7.07
C HIS A 275 -14.93 -15.42 -7.90
N LYS A 276 -15.59 -15.95 -8.94
CA LYS A 276 -15.05 -16.96 -9.87
C LYS A 276 -13.85 -16.44 -10.68
N MET A 277 -13.67 -15.12 -10.77
CA MET A 277 -12.53 -14.49 -11.46
C MET A 277 -11.29 -14.33 -10.56
N LEU A 278 -11.42 -14.49 -9.24
CA LEU A 278 -10.33 -14.33 -8.28
C LEU A 278 -9.14 -15.27 -8.50
N PRO A 279 -9.31 -16.56 -8.90
CA PRO A 279 -8.15 -17.41 -9.22
C PRO A 279 -7.27 -16.86 -10.35
N LYS A 280 -7.86 -16.20 -11.34
CA LYS A 280 -7.14 -15.54 -12.44
C LYS A 280 -6.42 -14.27 -11.94
N ALA A 281 -7.14 -13.45 -11.15
CA ALA A 281 -6.55 -12.26 -10.54
C ALA A 281 -5.38 -12.63 -9.61
N ARG A 282 -5.51 -13.67 -8.79
CA ARG A 282 -4.46 -14.18 -7.91
C ARG A 282 -3.20 -14.56 -8.68
N ARG A 283 -3.32 -15.40 -9.71
CA ARG A 283 -2.15 -15.85 -10.49
C ARG A 283 -1.37 -14.68 -11.04
N LEU A 284 -2.04 -13.72 -11.63
CA LEU A 284 -1.39 -12.54 -12.19
C LEU A 284 -0.84 -11.62 -11.08
N GLY A 285 -1.64 -11.30 -10.06
CA GLY A 285 -1.24 -10.36 -9.00
C GLY A 285 -0.05 -10.87 -8.19
N ILE A 286 -0.07 -12.17 -7.82
CA ILE A 286 1.04 -12.76 -7.05
C ILE A 286 2.30 -12.92 -7.91
N SER A 287 2.19 -13.30 -9.18
CA SER A 287 3.36 -13.36 -10.08
C SER A 287 3.98 -11.98 -10.28
N TRP A 288 3.15 -10.97 -10.51
CA TRP A 288 3.57 -9.58 -10.64
C TRP A 288 4.28 -9.08 -9.37
N MET A 289 3.69 -9.33 -8.22
CA MET A 289 4.23 -8.96 -6.92
C MET A 289 5.57 -9.65 -6.63
N ALA A 290 5.64 -10.96 -6.82
CA ALA A 290 6.86 -11.74 -6.55
C ALA A 290 8.01 -11.26 -7.45
N VAL A 291 7.77 -11.05 -8.75
CA VAL A 291 8.79 -10.56 -9.68
C VAL A 291 9.21 -9.12 -9.33
N GLY A 292 8.26 -8.23 -9.03
CA GLY A 292 8.56 -6.85 -8.65
C GLY A 292 9.39 -6.74 -7.37
N LEU A 293 9.01 -7.49 -6.33
CA LEU A 293 9.75 -7.50 -5.06
C LEU A 293 11.14 -8.15 -5.18
N LEU A 294 11.28 -9.24 -5.97
CA LEU A 294 12.59 -9.81 -6.28
C LEU A 294 13.46 -8.82 -7.05
N GLY A 295 12.86 -8.07 -7.98
CA GLY A 295 13.53 -6.98 -8.68
C GLY A 295 14.04 -5.90 -7.73
N ALA A 296 13.22 -5.48 -6.75
CA ALA A 296 13.61 -4.50 -5.74
C ALA A 296 14.80 -5.00 -4.88
N VAL A 297 14.76 -6.26 -4.47
CA VAL A 297 15.90 -6.90 -3.77
C VAL A 297 17.14 -6.93 -4.66
N ALA A 298 16.99 -7.27 -5.93
CA ALA A 298 18.10 -7.31 -6.88
C ALA A 298 18.70 -5.92 -7.13
N VAL A 299 17.88 -4.85 -7.19
CA VAL A 299 18.36 -3.45 -7.24
C VAL A 299 19.24 -3.14 -6.02
N GLY A 300 18.80 -3.46 -4.82
CA GLY A 300 19.57 -3.21 -3.61
C GLY A 300 20.90 -3.98 -3.60
N LEU A 301 20.89 -5.28 -3.95
CA LEU A 301 22.09 -6.11 -3.98
C LEU A 301 23.07 -5.63 -5.05
N THR A 302 22.61 -5.34 -6.28
CA THR A 302 23.50 -4.81 -7.34
C THR A 302 24.01 -3.43 -6.99
N GLY A 303 23.23 -2.63 -6.26
CA GLY A 303 23.62 -1.32 -5.75
C GLY A 303 24.83 -1.36 -4.83
N ILE A 304 25.00 -2.42 -4.03
CA ILE A 304 26.17 -2.60 -3.15
C ILE A 304 27.48 -2.61 -3.96
N ALA A 305 27.49 -3.26 -5.13
CA ALA A 305 28.66 -3.26 -6.02
C ALA A 305 28.71 -2.01 -6.92
N PHE A 306 27.57 -1.49 -7.34
CA PHE A 306 27.45 -0.35 -8.25
C PHE A 306 27.99 0.94 -7.64
N VAL A 307 27.61 1.28 -6.41
CA VAL A 307 27.98 2.54 -5.76
C VAL A 307 29.49 2.73 -5.69
N PRO A 308 30.30 1.77 -5.19
CA PRO A 308 31.75 1.91 -5.20
C PRO A 308 32.37 1.81 -6.60
N ALA A 309 31.82 0.99 -7.51
CA ALA A 309 32.36 0.85 -8.87
C ALA A 309 32.26 2.14 -9.68
N TYR A 310 31.24 2.94 -9.44
CA TYR A 310 31.02 4.24 -10.09
C TYR A 310 31.49 5.44 -9.23
N HIS A 311 32.14 5.19 -8.10
CA HIS A 311 32.63 6.22 -7.17
C HIS A 311 31.56 7.21 -6.71
N ILE A 312 30.33 6.70 -6.49
CA ILE A 312 29.15 7.49 -6.09
C ILE A 312 29.17 7.67 -4.57
N LYS A 313 28.88 8.89 -4.10
CA LYS A 313 28.59 9.15 -2.69
C LYS A 313 27.07 9.12 -2.51
N LEU A 314 26.54 7.98 -2.06
CA LEU A 314 25.12 7.82 -1.77
C LEU A 314 24.84 8.24 -0.31
N GLU A 315 24.19 9.38 -0.11
CA GLU A 315 23.88 9.90 1.23
C GLU A 315 22.62 9.26 1.82
N ASP A 316 21.56 9.11 1.00
CA ASP A 316 20.33 8.44 1.37
C ASP A 316 20.19 7.12 0.59
N PRO A 317 20.26 5.95 1.24
CA PRO A 317 20.06 4.65 0.59
C PRO A 317 18.74 4.53 -0.18
N GLU A 318 17.68 5.23 0.22
CA GLU A 318 16.39 5.21 -0.46
C GLU A 318 16.42 5.87 -1.85
N THR A 319 17.48 6.65 -2.17
CA THR A 319 17.67 7.25 -3.50
C THR A 319 18.45 6.36 -4.47
N LEU A 320 18.87 5.15 -4.05
CA LEU A 320 19.67 4.23 -4.86
C LEU A 320 19.08 3.98 -6.26
N PHE A 321 17.77 3.66 -6.34
CA PHE A 321 17.11 3.41 -7.62
C PHE A 321 17.14 4.63 -8.54
N ILE A 322 16.98 5.82 -7.99
CA ILE A 322 17.03 7.10 -8.73
C ILE A 322 18.41 7.25 -9.38
N VAL A 323 19.46 7.12 -8.58
CA VAL A 323 20.86 7.27 -9.04
C VAL A 323 21.21 6.22 -10.10
N MET A 324 20.83 4.95 -9.87
CA MET A 324 21.05 3.89 -10.86
C MET A 324 20.31 4.18 -12.18
N SER A 325 19.09 4.69 -12.10
CA SER A 325 18.28 5.05 -13.28
C SER A 325 18.91 6.18 -14.09
N GLN A 326 19.57 7.13 -13.45
CA GLN A 326 20.22 8.26 -14.13
C GLN A 326 21.59 7.92 -14.69
N VAL A 327 22.37 7.08 -14.00
CA VAL A 327 23.74 6.75 -14.36
C VAL A 327 23.81 5.65 -15.42
N LEU A 328 22.96 4.64 -15.33
CA LEU A 328 23.04 3.44 -16.20
C LEU A 328 22.30 3.60 -17.52
N PHE A 329 21.42 4.57 -17.66
CA PHE A 329 20.50 4.63 -18.80
C PHE A 329 20.60 5.94 -19.57
N HIS A 330 20.26 5.84 -20.87
CA HIS A 330 20.05 7.05 -21.67
C HIS A 330 18.93 7.91 -21.06
N PRO A 331 19.01 9.24 -21.07
CA PRO A 331 18.07 10.14 -20.39
C PRO A 331 16.58 9.88 -20.65
N LEU A 332 16.18 9.47 -21.85
CA LEU A 332 14.79 9.07 -22.14
C LEU A 332 14.37 7.84 -21.33
N VAL A 333 15.22 6.83 -21.24
CA VAL A 333 14.94 5.61 -20.47
C VAL A 333 15.00 5.91 -18.98
N GLY A 334 15.99 6.69 -18.54
CA GLY A 334 16.08 7.19 -17.17
C GLY A 334 14.80 7.93 -16.77
N GLY A 335 14.28 8.82 -17.62
CA GLY A 335 13.00 9.51 -17.41
C GLY A 335 11.81 8.56 -17.29
N PHE A 336 11.76 7.49 -18.09
CA PHE A 336 10.76 6.43 -17.96
C PHE A 336 10.87 5.69 -16.61
N LEU A 337 12.08 5.42 -16.14
CA LEU A 337 12.33 4.78 -14.84
C LEU A 337 11.94 5.68 -13.67
N LEU A 338 12.21 6.99 -13.77
CA LEU A 338 11.74 7.97 -12.78
C LEU A 338 10.20 8.08 -12.80
N ALA A 339 9.58 8.00 -13.98
CA ALA A 339 8.11 7.90 -14.09
C ALA A 339 7.56 6.63 -13.43
N ALA A 340 8.32 5.52 -13.39
CA ALA A 340 7.94 4.32 -12.65
C ALA A 340 7.91 4.53 -11.13
N ILE A 341 8.82 5.36 -10.59
CA ILE A 341 8.78 5.76 -9.17
C ILE A 341 7.52 6.58 -8.92
N LEU A 342 7.22 7.56 -9.77
CA LEU A 342 5.98 8.35 -9.68
C LEU A 342 4.75 7.45 -9.80
N ALA A 343 4.78 6.44 -10.68
CA ALA A 343 3.70 5.47 -10.82
C ALA A 343 3.42 4.73 -9.50
N ALA A 344 4.46 4.26 -8.82
CA ALA A 344 4.35 3.59 -7.54
C ALA A 344 3.80 4.51 -6.43
N ILE A 345 4.31 5.73 -6.35
CA ILE A 345 3.86 6.73 -5.36
C ILE A 345 2.39 7.08 -5.60
N MET A 346 2.04 7.44 -6.84
CA MET A 346 0.75 8.03 -7.17
C MET A 346 -0.39 7.02 -7.17
N SER A 347 -0.16 5.75 -7.58
CA SER A 347 -1.16 4.67 -7.50
C SER A 347 -1.59 4.39 -6.06
N THR A 348 -0.65 4.42 -5.14
CA THR A 348 -0.94 4.18 -3.73
C THR A 348 -1.66 5.38 -3.10
N ILE A 349 -1.17 6.61 -3.29
CA ILE A 349 -1.81 7.81 -2.74
C ILE A 349 -3.25 7.94 -3.23
N SER A 350 -3.51 7.79 -4.54
CA SER A 350 -4.86 7.90 -5.10
C SER A 350 -5.81 6.88 -4.51
N SER A 351 -5.34 5.66 -4.30
CA SER A 351 -6.11 4.59 -3.70
C SER A 351 -6.45 4.84 -2.24
N GLN A 352 -5.50 5.37 -1.47
CA GLN A 352 -5.69 5.73 -0.06
C GLN A 352 -6.62 6.92 0.09
N LEU A 353 -6.43 7.97 -0.70
CA LEU A 353 -7.31 9.14 -0.74
C LEU A 353 -8.74 8.75 -1.06
N LEU A 354 -8.94 7.85 -2.03
CA LEU A 354 -10.27 7.42 -2.43
C LEU A 354 -10.97 6.59 -1.33
N VAL A 355 -10.27 5.65 -0.69
CA VAL A 355 -10.85 4.85 0.40
C VAL A 355 -11.14 5.73 1.63
N THR A 356 -10.26 6.66 1.97
CA THR A 356 -10.50 7.61 3.06
C THR A 356 -11.68 8.53 2.76
N SER A 357 -11.76 9.03 1.54
CA SER A 357 -12.88 9.83 1.05
C SER A 357 -14.20 9.07 1.08
N SER A 358 -14.16 7.77 0.71
CA SER A 358 -15.33 6.89 0.79
C SER A 358 -15.79 6.74 2.22
N SER A 359 -14.86 6.57 3.17
CA SER A 359 -15.20 6.49 4.59
C SER A 359 -15.79 7.81 5.12
N LEU A 360 -15.18 8.95 4.80
CA LEU A 360 -15.71 10.25 5.21
C LEU A 360 -17.12 10.51 4.66
N THR A 361 -17.41 10.07 3.46
CA THR A 361 -18.71 10.29 2.81
C THR A 361 -19.76 9.27 3.24
N GLU A 362 -19.45 7.97 3.05
CA GLU A 362 -20.40 6.88 3.30
C GLU A 362 -20.57 6.62 4.80
N ASP A 363 -19.45 6.69 5.57
CA ASP A 363 -19.47 6.27 6.96
C ASP A 363 -19.76 7.42 7.94
N PHE A 364 -19.44 8.68 7.58
CA PHE A 364 -19.73 9.85 8.45
C PHE A 364 -20.81 10.77 7.86
N TYR A 365 -20.63 11.27 6.64
CA TYR A 365 -21.57 12.26 6.09
C TYR A 365 -22.98 11.68 5.92
N LYS A 366 -23.09 10.43 5.46
CA LYS A 366 -24.36 9.72 5.32
C LYS A 366 -25.06 9.52 6.67
N LEU A 367 -24.32 9.31 7.77
CA LEU A 367 -24.91 9.23 9.11
C LEU A 367 -25.56 10.54 9.54
N ILE A 368 -24.98 11.68 9.16
CA ILE A 368 -25.49 13.02 9.51
C ILE A 368 -26.71 13.35 8.65
N ARG A 369 -26.66 13.07 7.35
CA ARG A 369 -27.71 13.46 6.37
C ARG A 369 -28.86 12.46 6.25
N GLY A 370 -28.63 11.20 6.62
CA GLY A 370 -29.60 10.11 6.54
C GLY A 370 -29.55 9.34 5.21
N GLU A 371 -29.95 8.08 5.26
CA GLU A 371 -29.92 7.16 4.11
C GLU A 371 -30.85 7.57 2.97
N GLU A 372 -32.00 8.17 3.29
CA GLU A 372 -32.97 8.61 2.28
C GLU A 372 -32.42 9.73 1.41
N LYS A 373 -31.73 10.71 2.03
CA LYS A 373 -31.05 11.78 1.28
C LYS A 373 -29.89 11.24 0.45
N ALA A 374 -29.17 10.25 0.93
CA ALA A 374 -28.10 9.63 0.16
C ALA A 374 -28.61 8.99 -1.14
N LYS A 375 -29.83 8.43 -1.14
CA LYS A 375 -30.45 7.86 -2.35
C LYS A 375 -30.95 8.92 -3.32
N THR A 376 -31.48 10.03 -2.82
CA THR A 376 -32.10 11.09 -3.65
C THR A 376 -31.14 12.16 -4.12
N HIS A 377 -30.06 12.43 -3.38
CA HIS A 377 -29.08 13.49 -3.65
C HIS A 377 -27.67 12.95 -3.98
N GLN A 378 -27.58 11.96 -4.85
CA GLN A 378 -26.34 11.27 -5.21
C GLN A 378 -25.19 12.22 -5.62
N LYS A 379 -25.49 13.28 -6.36
CA LYS A 379 -24.51 14.30 -6.79
C LYS A 379 -23.86 15.05 -5.61
N GLU A 380 -24.66 15.34 -4.55
CA GLU A 380 -24.15 15.96 -3.31
C GLU A 380 -23.13 15.02 -2.65
N PHE A 381 -23.45 13.74 -2.50
CA PHE A 381 -22.57 12.76 -1.89
C PHE A 381 -21.27 12.55 -2.68
N VAL A 382 -21.35 12.49 -4.00
CA VAL A 382 -20.15 12.44 -4.85
C VAL A 382 -19.29 13.70 -4.68
N MET A 383 -19.92 14.89 -4.57
CA MET A 383 -19.17 16.14 -4.34
C MET A 383 -18.50 16.15 -2.95
N ILE A 384 -19.16 15.67 -1.92
CA ILE A 384 -18.57 15.54 -0.58
C ILE A 384 -17.40 14.55 -0.62
N GLY A 385 -17.50 13.44 -1.35
CA GLY A 385 -16.39 12.53 -1.56
C GLY A 385 -15.18 13.23 -2.21
N ARG A 386 -15.42 14.03 -3.23
CA ARG A 386 -14.36 14.82 -3.87
C ARG A 386 -13.71 15.83 -2.92
N LEU A 387 -14.51 16.56 -2.16
CA LEU A 387 -13.99 17.51 -1.16
C LEU A 387 -13.21 16.79 -0.05
N SER A 388 -13.62 15.60 0.35
CA SER A 388 -12.91 14.77 1.33
C SER A 388 -11.51 14.38 0.84
N VAL A 389 -11.33 14.09 -0.47
CA VAL A 389 -9.99 13.88 -1.07
C VAL A 389 -9.08 15.08 -0.81
N LEU A 390 -9.59 16.31 -1.05
CA LEU A 390 -8.82 17.53 -0.80
C LEU A 390 -8.42 17.70 0.65
N VAL A 391 -9.38 17.54 1.57
CA VAL A 391 -9.13 17.72 3.02
C VAL A 391 -8.06 16.76 3.51
N VAL A 392 -8.19 15.46 3.18
CA VAL A 392 -7.22 14.44 3.59
C VAL A 392 -5.84 14.72 2.99
N ALA A 393 -5.77 15.10 1.72
CA ALA A 393 -4.51 15.42 1.07
C ALA A 393 -3.82 16.63 1.72
N ILE A 394 -4.56 17.71 2.05
CA ILE A 394 -4.00 18.88 2.73
C ILE A 394 -3.40 18.49 4.10
N VAL A 395 -4.11 17.68 4.87
CA VAL A 395 -3.59 17.20 6.17
C VAL A 395 -2.33 16.35 5.97
N ALA A 396 -2.34 15.42 5.01
CA ALA A 396 -1.18 14.58 4.71
C ALA A 396 0.02 15.40 4.22
N ILE A 397 -0.19 16.44 3.40
CA ILE A 397 0.84 17.39 2.98
C ILE A 397 1.43 18.13 4.18
N ALA A 398 0.59 18.60 5.09
CA ALA A 398 1.05 19.31 6.28
C ALA A 398 1.95 18.43 7.18
N ILE A 399 1.61 17.13 7.30
CA ILE A 399 2.45 16.16 8.03
C ILE A 399 3.75 15.87 7.27
N ALA A 400 3.71 15.79 5.93
CA ALA A 400 4.85 15.51 5.07
C ALA A 400 5.81 16.71 4.92
N TRP A 401 5.47 17.89 5.43
CA TRP A 401 6.25 19.11 5.23
C TRP A 401 7.68 19.02 5.75
N ASN A 402 7.87 18.35 6.89
CA ASN A 402 9.18 18.10 7.48
C ASN A 402 9.34 16.60 7.74
N PRO A 403 9.87 15.83 6.79
CA PRO A 403 10.04 14.40 6.95
C PRO A 403 11.10 14.10 8.02
N ASN A 404 10.80 13.16 8.91
CA ASN A 404 11.64 12.82 10.06
C ASN A 404 12.06 11.34 10.11
N ASP A 405 11.71 10.54 9.08
CA ASP A 405 12.01 9.11 9.04
C ASP A 405 12.16 8.61 7.60
N THR A 406 12.59 7.35 7.44
CA THR A 406 12.66 6.67 6.15
C THR A 406 11.27 6.36 5.59
N ILE A 407 11.15 6.29 4.28
CA ILE A 407 9.88 5.92 3.60
C ILE A 407 9.40 4.57 4.09
N LEU A 408 10.32 3.59 4.23
CA LEU A 408 9.97 2.24 4.68
C LEU A 408 9.39 2.23 6.10
N ASN A 409 9.95 2.99 7.03
CA ASN A 409 9.45 3.09 8.41
C ASN A 409 8.09 3.79 8.46
N LEU A 410 7.93 4.91 7.74
CA LEU A 410 6.67 5.65 7.68
C LEU A 410 5.52 4.77 7.17
N VAL A 411 5.78 3.99 6.13
CA VAL A 411 4.83 3.01 5.60
C VAL A 411 4.58 1.89 6.60
N GLY A 412 5.64 1.36 7.21
CA GLY A 412 5.55 0.28 8.20
C GLY A 412 4.63 0.62 9.37
N ASN A 413 4.74 1.83 9.90
CA ASN A 413 3.90 2.28 11.01
C ASN A 413 2.40 2.31 10.65
N ALA A 414 2.05 2.84 9.48
CA ALA A 414 0.67 2.87 9.01
C ALA A 414 0.15 1.45 8.65
N TRP A 415 0.99 0.63 8.03
CA TRP A 415 0.71 -0.76 7.69
C TRP A 415 0.39 -1.60 8.92
N ALA A 416 1.17 -1.43 10.00
CA ALA A 416 0.94 -2.10 11.27
C ALA A 416 -0.37 -1.66 11.92
N GLY A 417 -0.73 -0.38 11.84
CA GLY A 417 -1.98 0.16 12.36
C GLY A 417 -3.20 -0.53 11.76
N PHE A 418 -3.25 -0.67 10.44
CA PHE A 418 -4.31 -1.42 9.77
C PHE A 418 -4.22 -2.92 10.04
N GLY A 419 -3.03 -3.50 9.96
CA GLY A 419 -2.80 -4.92 10.17
C GLY A 419 -3.26 -5.39 11.55
N ALA A 420 -3.03 -4.60 12.58
CA ALA A 420 -3.47 -4.92 13.93
C ALA A 420 -4.96 -4.66 14.18
N SER A 421 -5.52 -3.59 13.56
CA SER A 421 -6.90 -3.17 13.82
C SER A 421 -7.94 -3.84 12.93
N PHE A 422 -7.56 -4.35 11.76
CA PHE A 422 -8.53 -4.91 10.81
C PHE A 422 -8.25 -6.35 10.40
N SER A 423 -6.98 -6.83 10.42
CA SER A 423 -6.69 -8.18 9.93
C SER A 423 -7.41 -9.26 10.76
N PRO A 424 -7.32 -9.26 12.11
CA PRO A 424 -8.09 -10.21 12.90
C PRO A 424 -9.60 -10.03 12.71
N LEU A 425 -10.09 -8.77 12.66
CA LEU A 425 -11.51 -8.48 12.50
C LEU A 425 -12.08 -9.06 11.20
N VAL A 426 -11.38 -8.84 10.09
CA VAL A 426 -11.79 -9.39 8.78
C VAL A 426 -11.83 -10.92 8.84
N LEU A 427 -10.81 -11.56 9.41
CA LEU A 427 -10.76 -13.01 9.54
C LEU A 427 -11.91 -13.54 10.41
N PHE A 428 -12.15 -12.96 11.57
CA PHE A 428 -13.26 -13.34 12.43
C PHE A 428 -14.62 -13.07 11.79
N ALA A 429 -14.80 -11.93 11.12
CA ALA A 429 -16.05 -11.61 10.44
C ALA A 429 -16.39 -12.60 9.32
N LEU A 430 -15.38 -13.12 8.60
CA LEU A 430 -15.56 -14.04 7.49
C LEU A 430 -15.69 -15.52 7.90
N TYR A 431 -15.23 -15.89 9.12
CA TYR A 431 -15.13 -17.29 9.50
C TYR A 431 -15.77 -17.67 10.83
N TRP A 432 -15.90 -16.75 11.77
CA TRP A 432 -16.30 -17.07 13.13
C TRP A 432 -17.71 -16.54 13.46
N LYS A 433 -18.63 -17.49 13.67
CA LYS A 433 -20.01 -17.17 14.05
C LYS A 433 -20.16 -16.54 15.45
N GLY A 434 -19.13 -16.66 16.28
CA GLY A 434 -19.13 -16.13 17.65
C GLY A 434 -18.72 -14.65 17.76
N LEU A 435 -18.30 -14.00 16.68
CA LEU A 435 -17.90 -12.60 16.71
C LEU A 435 -19.07 -11.70 17.09
N THR A 436 -18.93 -10.92 18.16
CA THR A 436 -19.94 -9.97 18.64
C THR A 436 -19.58 -8.53 18.28
N ARG A 437 -20.56 -7.61 18.33
CA ARG A 437 -20.31 -6.18 18.12
C ARG A 437 -19.28 -5.63 19.12
N ALA A 438 -19.42 -6.00 20.40
CA ALA A 438 -18.47 -5.55 21.44
C ALA A 438 -17.07 -6.10 21.18
N GLY A 439 -16.95 -7.38 20.78
CA GLY A 439 -15.66 -7.97 20.39
C GLY A 439 -15.01 -7.25 19.23
N ALA A 440 -15.78 -6.92 18.18
CA ALA A 440 -15.28 -6.19 17.02
C ALA A 440 -14.81 -4.76 17.36
N VAL A 441 -15.56 -4.03 18.19
CA VAL A 441 -15.16 -2.69 18.67
C VAL A 441 -13.89 -2.76 19.49
N SER A 442 -13.85 -3.69 20.47
CA SER A 442 -12.69 -3.85 21.36
C SER A 442 -11.43 -4.24 20.59
N GLU A 443 -11.59 -5.04 19.55
CA GLU A 443 -10.50 -5.44 18.64
C GLU A 443 -9.89 -4.23 17.95
N MET A 444 -10.69 -3.49 17.20
CA MET A 444 -10.22 -2.32 16.46
C MET A 444 -9.51 -1.31 17.34
N VAL A 445 -10.09 -1.03 18.51
CA VAL A 445 -9.52 -0.05 19.47
C VAL A 445 -8.23 -0.60 20.07
N SER A 446 -8.21 -1.86 20.53
CA SER A 446 -7.00 -2.44 21.14
C SER A 446 -5.86 -2.57 20.13
N GLY A 447 -6.15 -2.97 18.88
CA GLY A 447 -5.15 -3.06 17.82
C GLY A 447 -4.50 -1.71 17.53
N ALA A 448 -5.31 -0.67 17.32
CA ALA A 448 -4.80 0.69 17.09
C ALA A 448 -3.99 1.20 18.29
N LEU A 449 -4.51 1.07 19.50
CA LEU A 449 -3.84 1.55 20.71
C LEU A 449 -2.51 0.83 20.96
N VAL A 450 -2.47 -0.49 20.81
CA VAL A 450 -1.22 -1.26 21.01
C VAL A 450 -0.16 -0.81 20.02
N VAL A 451 -0.49 -0.62 18.74
CA VAL A 451 0.46 -0.14 17.74
C VAL A 451 0.98 1.25 18.11
N ILE A 452 0.10 2.19 18.45
CA ILE A 452 0.49 3.57 18.84
C ILE A 452 1.39 3.54 20.08
N VAL A 453 0.99 2.80 21.12
CA VAL A 453 1.77 2.67 22.37
C VAL A 453 3.12 2.00 22.09
N TRP A 454 3.15 0.98 21.24
CA TRP A 454 4.39 0.29 20.90
C TRP A 454 5.38 1.22 20.20
N ILE A 455 4.94 1.95 19.19
CA ILE A 455 5.78 2.91 18.45
C ILE A 455 6.28 4.03 19.38
N ALA A 456 5.38 4.62 20.17
CA ALA A 456 5.69 5.83 20.94
C ALA A 456 6.53 5.56 22.19
N TRP A 457 6.31 4.43 22.87
CA TRP A 457 6.89 4.21 24.21
C TRP A 457 7.66 2.91 24.35
N ILE A 458 7.32 1.83 23.64
CA ILE A 458 7.95 0.51 23.83
C ILE A 458 9.13 0.34 22.89
N LYS A 459 8.96 0.60 21.60
CA LYS A 459 10.01 0.45 20.57
C LYS A 459 11.27 1.27 20.87
N PRO A 460 11.21 2.50 21.41
CA PRO A 460 12.40 3.23 21.86
C PRO A 460 13.23 2.51 22.94
N LEU A 461 12.65 1.56 23.67
CA LEU A 461 13.33 0.75 24.68
C LEU A 461 14.04 -0.48 24.10
N ALA A 462 14.09 -0.63 22.79
CA ALA A 462 14.74 -1.78 22.12
C ALA A 462 16.23 -1.91 22.47
N HIS A 463 16.89 -0.81 22.87
CA HIS A 463 18.27 -0.83 23.38
C HIS A 463 18.43 -1.54 24.72
N ILE A 464 17.34 -1.68 25.50
CA ILE A 464 17.33 -2.40 26.79
C ILE A 464 17.07 -3.90 26.57
N ASN A 465 16.09 -4.23 25.72
CA ASN A 465 15.75 -5.61 25.39
C ASN A 465 15.24 -5.66 23.94
N GLU A 466 15.84 -6.54 23.16
CA GLU A 466 15.53 -6.73 21.75
C GLU A 466 14.04 -7.04 21.48
N ILE A 467 13.32 -7.64 22.42
CA ILE A 467 11.89 -7.93 22.28
C ILE A 467 11.04 -6.67 22.11
N PHE A 468 11.50 -5.54 22.65
CA PHE A 468 10.84 -4.25 22.48
C PHE A 468 11.02 -3.69 21.06
N GLY A 469 12.01 -4.21 20.31
CA GLY A 469 12.23 -3.92 18.88
C GLY A 469 11.33 -4.72 17.94
N LEU A 470 10.45 -5.59 18.43
CA LEU A 470 9.46 -6.28 17.59
C LEU A 470 8.67 -5.28 16.74
N TYR A 471 8.44 -5.65 15.49
CA TYR A 471 7.55 -4.89 14.64
C TYR A 471 6.14 -4.82 15.23
N GLU A 472 5.63 -3.63 15.42
CA GLU A 472 4.42 -3.32 16.19
C GLU A 472 3.16 -4.04 15.72
N ILE A 473 3.13 -4.54 14.48
CA ILE A 473 2.03 -5.37 13.98
C ILE A 473 1.87 -6.66 14.80
N ILE A 474 2.98 -7.22 15.30
CA ILE A 474 2.96 -8.49 16.01
C ILE A 474 2.21 -8.39 17.34
N PRO A 475 2.66 -7.53 18.30
CA PRO A 475 1.93 -7.37 19.55
C PRO A 475 0.50 -6.84 19.32
N GLY A 476 0.31 -5.92 18.35
CA GLY A 476 -1.01 -5.43 18.00
C GLY A 476 -1.96 -6.53 17.53
N PHE A 477 -1.53 -7.38 16.58
CA PHE A 477 -2.32 -8.49 16.06
C PHE A 477 -2.65 -9.52 17.14
N ILE A 478 -1.67 -9.91 17.98
CA ILE A 478 -1.88 -10.90 19.06
C ILE A 478 -2.89 -10.39 20.07
N VAL A 479 -2.72 -9.15 20.55
CA VAL A 479 -3.65 -8.54 21.51
C VAL A 479 -5.05 -8.42 20.90
N SER A 480 -5.18 -8.00 19.64
CA SER A 480 -6.46 -7.91 18.94
C SER A 480 -7.17 -9.26 18.87
N VAL A 481 -6.48 -10.33 18.50
CA VAL A 481 -7.05 -11.70 18.46
C VAL A 481 -7.55 -12.12 19.84
N ILE A 482 -6.76 -11.93 20.88
CA ILE A 482 -7.11 -12.31 22.27
C ILE A 482 -8.32 -11.50 22.73
N VAL A 483 -8.28 -10.18 22.59
CA VAL A 483 -9.35 -9.27 23.03
C VAL A 483 -10.65 -9.60 22.29
N THR A 484 -10.61 -9.78 20.97
CA THR A 484 -11.77 -10.15 20.16
C THR A 484 -12.42 -11.43 20.68
N TYR A 485 -11.60 -12.46 20.90
CA TYR A 485 -12.09 -13.76 21.37
C TYR A 485 -12.71 -13.67 22.76
N VAL A 486 -11.99 -13.07 23.71
CA VAL A 486 -12.43 -12.96 25.11
C VAL A 486 -13.71 -12.11 25.22
N VAL A 487 -13.70 -10.90 24.65
CA VAL A 487 -14.86 -10.01 24.72
C VAL A 487 -16.08 -10.61 24.01
N SER A 488 -15.88 -11.26 22.86
CA SER A 488 -16.99 -11.95 22.18
C SER A 488 -17.58 -13.11 22.97
N LYS A 489 -16.77 -13.82 23.76
CA LYS A 489 -17.25 -14.90 24.64
C LYS A 489 -18.00 -14.38 25.86
N LEU A 490 -17.61 -13.21 26.37
CA LEU A 490 -18.22 -12.59 27.55
C LEU A 490 -19.46 -11.75 27.24
N THR A 491 -19.73 -11.48 25.96
CA THR A 491 -20.86 -10.62 25.54
C THR A 491 -21.96 -11.42 24.87
N LYS A 492 -23.12 -10.78 24.69
CA LYS A 492 -24.32 -11.40 24.10
C LYS A 492 -24.00 -11.97 22.71
N LYS A 493 -24.27 -13.26 22.52
CA LYS A 493 -24.05 -13.95 21.24
C LYS A 493 -24.78 -13.25 20.08
N PRO A 494 -24.19 -13.28 18.87
CA PRO A 494 -24.86 -12.78 17.67
C PRO A 494 -26.16 -13.54 17.37
N GLY A 495 -27.04 -12.92 16.61
CA GLY A 495 -28.28 -13.58 16.15
C GLY A 495 -28.00 -14.77 15.23
N ALA A 496 -28.97 -15.68 15.12
CA ALA A 496 -28.87 -16.89 14.28
C ALA A 496 -28.64 -16.58 12.79
N PHE A 497 -29.03 -15.39 12.32
CA PHE A 497 -28.81 -14.94 10.93
C PHE A 497 -27.33 -14.98 10.53
N VAL A 498 -26.43 -14.71 11.47
CA VAL A 498 -24.97 -14.73 11.26
C VAL A 498 -24.47 -16.11 10.80
N GLU A 499 -24.96 -17.18 11.42
CA GLU A 499 -24.60 -18.55 11.03
C GLU A 499 -25.18 -18.90 9.67
N THR A 500 -26.43 -18.47 9.41
CA THR A 500 -27.09 -18.65 8.13
C THR A 500 -26.32 -17.97 7.00
N ASP A 501 -25.89 -16.71 7.19
CA ASP A 501 -25.14 -15.96 6.19
C ASP A 501 -23.76 -16.56 5.94
N LEU A 502 -23.04 -16.96 7.00
CA LEU A 502 -21.74 -17.63 6.85
C LEU A 502 -21.84 -18.95 6.07
N ASN A 503 -22.93 -19.73 6.28
CA ASN A 503 -23.18 -20.95 5.53
C ASN A 503 -23.50 -20.65 4.07
N LYS A 504 -24.37 -19.66 3.77
CA LYS A 504 -24.65 -19.21 2.40
C LYS A 504 -23.37 -18.76 1.69
N VAL A 505 -22.54 -17.92 2.33
CA VAL A 505 -21.26 -17.47 1.77
C VAL A 505 -20.36 -18.65 1.45
N ARG A 506 -20.25 -19.61 2.39
CA ARG A 506 -19.44 -20.82 2.19
C ARG A 506 -19.93 -21.64 1.00
N ASP A 507 -21.23 -21.82 0.86
CA ASP A 507 -21.83 -22.66 -0.18
C ASP A 507 -21.66 -21.99 -1.55
N ILE A 508 -21.94 -20.68 -1.69
CA ILE A 508 -21.71 -19.91 -2.93
C ILE A 508 -20.24 -19.94 -3.35
N VAL A 509 -19.31 -19.77 -2.40
CA VAL A 509 -17.85 -19.79 -2.72
C VAL A 509 -17.39 -21.19 -3.16
N ARG A 510 -18.06 -22.27 -2.73
CA ARG A 510 -17.77 -23.66 -3.11
C ARG A 510 -18.36 -24.08 -4.44
N GLU A 511 -19.42 -23.42 -4.89
CA GLU A 511 -20.00 -23.65 -6.22
C GLU A 511 -18.97 -23.27 -7.30
N LYS A 512 -18.51 -24.27 -8.08
CA LYS A 512 -17.49 -24.11 -9.14
C LYS A 512 -18.01 -23.32 -10.33
#